data_832bb1c522d0a5b4c53c2484c762981c
#
_entry.id   832bb1c522d0a5b4c53c2484c762981c
#
_cell.length_a   1.000
_cell.length_b   1.000
_cell.length_c   1.000
_cell.angle_alpha   90.00
_cell.angle_beta   90.00
_cell.angle_gamma   90.00
#
_symmetry.space_group_name_H-M   'P 1'
#
loop_
_entity.id
_entity.type
_entity.pdbx_description
1 polymer ?
#
loop_
_entity_poly.entity_id
_entity_poly.type
_entity_poly.pdbx_seq_one_letter_code
_entity_poly.pdbx_strand_id
1 'polypeptide(L)'
;MVDLVYYFAGYLLKFLLSLFGRIKVYDKHKLPVEEGYVLACTHSGWVDVLWLGISILPIKVNYMAKKELFQSAFTKWLMEHLNAFPVDRENPGPSSIKRPRKLLKDGQVIGIFPSGTRTSEEVPLKKGAVSIAVSAGAPLVPAAYAGPANFKELFSRKKPRIIFGEPIRIREDEPKKMQVEIMMDEMNEQFKKLQTEINAKN
;
A
#
# COMPACT_ATOMS: atom_id res chain seq x y z
N MET A 1 12.97 9.92 17.43
CA MET A 1 11.68 10.02 18.17
C MET A 1 10.49 9.52 17.32
N VAL A 2 10.37 9.97 16.07
CA VAL A 2 9.26 9.53 15.14
C VAL A 2 9.25 8.01 14.96
N ASP A 3 10.39 7.38 14.77
CA ASP A 3 10.49 5.94 14.56
C ASP A 3 9.99 5.11 15.75
N LEU A 4 10.28 5.56 16.98
CA LEU A 4 9.81 4.89 18.19
C LEU A 4 8.27 4.91 18.28
N VAL A 5 7.66 6.05 17.96
CA VAL A 5 6.19 6.20 17.94
C VAL A 5 5.58 5.30 16.88
N TYR A 6 6.15 5.25 15.67
CA TYR A 6 5.69 4.37 14.60
C TYR A 6 5.68 2.90 15.00
N TYR A 7 6.81 2.41 15.54
CA TYR A 7 6.90 1.01 15.94
C TYR A 7 6.01 0.68 17.13
N PHE A 8 5.97 1.56 18.14
CA PHE A 8 5.07 1.40 19.27
C PHE A 8 3.60 1.32 18.82
N ALA A 9 3.16 2.29 18.01
CA ALA A 9 1.80 2.32 17.47
C ALA A 9 1.53 1.09 16.59
N GLY A 10 2.47 0.70 15.74
CA GLY A 10 2.34 -0.45 14.85
C GLY A 10 2.22 -1.78 15.60
N TYR A 11 3.06 -2.02 16.60
CA TYR A 11 2.99 -3.25 17.41
C TYR A 11 1.79 -3.25 18.36
N LEU A 12 1.41 -2.10 18.93
CA LEU A 12 0.18 -1.98 19.72
C LEU A 12 -1.04 -2.28 18.85
N LEU A 13 -1.11 -1.68 17.65
CA LEU A 13 -2.18 -1.93 16.69
C LEU A 13 -2.24 -3.41 16.28
N LYS A 14 -1.07 -4.02 16.02
CA LYS A 14 -0.96 -5.45 15.71
C LYS A 14 -1.51 -6.31 16.85
N PHE A 15 -1.19 -5.97 18.08
CA PHE A 15 -1.72 -6.66 19.27
C PHE A 15 -3.25 -6.49 19.35
N LEU A 16 -3.76 -5.27 19.30
CA LEU A 16 -5.20 -4.98 19.38
C LEU A 16 -5.99 -5.67 18.27
N LEU A 17 -5.52 -5.58 17.02
CA LEU A 17 -6.19 -6.24 15.90
C LEU A 17 -6.11 -7.76 15.99
N SER A 18 -5.07 -8.32 16.62
CA SER A 18 -4.96 -9.78 16.81
C SER A 18 -6.03 -10.36 17.71
N LEU A 19 -6.69 -9.53 18.53
CA LEU A 19 -7.84 -9.95 19.35
C LEU A 19 -9.07 -10.29 18.49
N PHE A 20 -9.17 -9.69 17.29
CA PHE A 20 -10.25 -9.94 16.33
C PHE A 20 -9.88 -10.98 15.26
N GLY A 21 -8.62 -11.39 15.23
CA GLY A 21 -8.11 -12.39 14.30
C GLY A 21 -6.64 -12.14 13.93
N ARG A 22 -5.88 -13.21 13.78
CA ARG A 22 -4.49 -13.10 13.33
C ARG A 22 -4.43 -13.01 11.82
N ILE A 23 -3.76 -11.98 11.30
CA ILE A 23 -3.53 -11.88 9.86
C ILE A 23 -2.65 -13.03 9.36
N LYS A 24 -3.09 -13.69 8.29
CA LYS A 24 -2.26 -14.62 7.54
C LYS A 24 -1.57 -13.87 6.41
N VAL A 25 -0.25 -13.95 6.38
CA VAL A 25 0.59 -13.28 5.40
C VAL A 25 1.23 -14.33 4.51
N TYR A 26 1.01 -14.20 3.20
CA TYR A 26 1.53 -15.12 2.19
C TYR A 26 2.58 -14.41 1.33
N ASP A 27 3.59 -15.16 0.94
CA ASP A 27 4.62 -14.74 -0.01
C ASP A 27 5.40 -13.47 0.37
N LYS A 28 5.55 -13.23 1.70
CA LYS A 28 6.30 -12.08 2.22
C LYS A 28 7.77 -12.04 1.75
N HIS A 29 8.34 -13.19 1.40
CA HIS A 29 9.70 -13.33 0.88
C HIS A 29 9.92 -12.63 -0.48
N LYS A 30 8.84 -12.31 -1.21
CA LYS A 30 8.89 -11.58 -2.50
C LYS A 30 9.13 -10.09 -2.33
N LEU A 31 9.00 -9.56 -1.10
CA LEU A 31 9.24 -8.13 -0.85
C LEU A 31 10.72 -7.82 -1.03
N PRO A 32 11.11 -6.78 -1.79
CA PRO A 32 12.49 -6.33 -1.90
C PRO A 32 13.03 -5.91 -0.52
N VAL A 33 14.28 -6.31 -0.21
CA VAL A 33 14.89 -6.06 1.11
C VAL A 33 15.85 -4.88 1.07
N GLU A 34 16.54 -4.67 -0.05
CA GLU A 34 17.67 -3.73 -0.17
C GLU A 34 17.33 -2.44 -0.91
N GLU A 35 16.11 -2.33 -1.43
CA GLU A 35 15.68 -1.18 -2.24
C GLU A 35 14.29 -0.69 -1.84
N GLY A 36 14.02 0.61 -2.11
CA GLY A 36 12.68 1.16 -1.97
C GLY A 36 11.74 0.65 -3.07
N TYR A 37 10.48 0.42 -2.73
CA TYR A 37 9.49 -0.07 -3.67
C TYR A 37 8.10 0.54 -3.45
N VAL A 38 7.30 0.56 -4.50
CA VAL A 38 5.88 0.90 -4.41
C VAL A 38 5.10 -0.36 -4.06
N LEU A 39 4.44 -0.37 -2.91
CA LEU A 39 3.54 -1.43 -2.50
C LEU A 39 2.12 -1.07 -2.91
N ALA A 40 1.64 -1.65 -3.99
CA ALA A 40 0.31 -1.45 -4.52
C ALA A 40 -0.64 -2.53 -3.99
N CYS A 41 -1.71 -2.15 -3.26
CA CYS A 41 -2.62 -3.12 -2.67
C CYS A 41 -4.07 -2.88 -3.12
N THR A 42 -4.84 -3.96 -3.26
CA THR A 42 -6.30 -3.88 -3.45
C THR A 42 -6.94 -3.20 -2.24
N HIS A 43 -8.04 -2.47 -2.45
CA HIS A 43 -8.66 -1.63 -1.42
C HIS A 43 -10.14 -1.93 -1.26
N SER A 44 -10.50 -2.58 -0.18
CA SER A 44 -11.88 -2.94 0.15
C SER A 44 -12.48 -2.08 1.26
N GLY A 45 -11.64 -1.47 2.11
CA GLY A 45 -12.09 -0.67 3.23
C GLY A 45 -10.98 0.21 3.79
N TRP A 46 -11.12 0.74 5.00
CA TRP A 46 -10.05 1.51 5.63
C TRP A 46 -9.23 0.66 6.61
N VAL A 47 -9.74 -0.50 7.01
CA VAL A 47 -9.04 -1.43 7.91
C VAL A 47 -7.91 -2.16 7.19
N ASP A 48 -8.02 -2.36 5.86
CA ASP A 48 -6.98 -2.98 5.06
C ASP A 48 -5.66 -2.17 5.03
N VAL A 49 -5.76 -0.83 5.11
CA VAL A 49 -4.58 0.04 5.24
C VAL A 49 -3.78 -0.31 6.50
N LEU A 50 -4.49 -0.55 7.61
CA LEU A 50 -3.88 -0.94 8.89
C LEU A 50 -3.27 -2.34 8.80
N TRP A 51 -4.01 -3.29 8.24
CA TRP A 51 -3.52 -4.66 8.05
C TRP A 51 -2.31 -4.73 7.13
N LEU A 52 -2.29 -3.94 6.05
CA LEU A 52 -1.13 -3.85 5.16
C LEU A 52 0.12 -3.38 5.92
N GLY A 53 0.01 -2.28 6.68
CA GLY A 53 1.13 -1.73 7.43
C GLY A 53 1.70 -2.70 8.46
N ILE A 54 0.83 -3.33 9.27
CA ILE A 54 1.31 -4.27 10.30
C ILE A 54 1.79 -5.62 9.75
N SER A 55 1.37 -6.00 8.53
CA SER A 55 1.78 -7.27 7.90
C SER A 55 3.25 -7.31 7.52
N ILE A 56 3.82 -6.15 7.19
CA ILE A 56 5.21 -6.04 6.76
C ILE A 56 6.16 -5.52 7.84
N LEU A 57 5.67 -5.24 9.06
CA LEU A 57 6.56 -4.88 10.16
C LEU A 57 7.76 -5.85 10.24
N PRO A 58 8.98 -5.36 10.49
CA PRO A 58 9.36 -4.00 10.90
C PRO A 58 9.56 -3.00 9.72
N ILE A 59 9.28 -3.36 8.48
CA ILE A 59 9.40 -2.44 7.35
C ILE A 59 8.35 -1.33 7.52
N LYS A 60 8.80 -0.07 7.41
CA LYS A 60 7.91 1.11 7.50
C LYS A 60 7.27 1.39 6.14
N VAL A 61 5.96 1.63 6.15
CA VAL A 61 5.21 2.06 4.96
C VAL A 61 4.91 3.55 5.06
N ASN A 62 5.23 4.29 4.02
CA ASN A 62 4.82 5.68 3.88
C ASN A 62 3.53 5.72 3.05
N TYR A 63 2.44 6.25 3.61
CA TYR A 63 1.15 6.30 2.95
C TYR A 63 0.85 7.66 2.33
N MET A 64 0.31 7.64 1.11
CA MET A 64 -0.26 8.83 0.48
C MET A 64 -1.69 9.02 0.97
N ALA A 65 -1.91 9.97 1.86
CA ALA A 65 -3.20 10.23 2.47
C ALA A 65 -3.85 11.52 1.95
N LYS A 66 -5.17 11.60 1.98
CA LYS A 66 -5.94 12.75 1.53
C LYS A 66 -5.58 14.00 2.36
N LYS A 67 -5.31 15.15 1.72
CA LYS A 67 -4.85 16.39 2.39
C LYS A 67 -5.77 16.84 3.53
N GLU A 68 -7.07 16.55 3.43
CA GLU A 68 -8.06 16.92 4.43
C GLU A 68 -7.84 16.23 5.79
N LEU A 69 -7.13 15.10 5.81
CA LEU A 69 -6.74 14.41 7.07
C LEU A 69 -5.67 15.16 7.86
N PHE A 70 -5.08 16.22 7.29
CA PHE A 70 -4.03 17.01 7.93
C PHE A 70 -4.50 18.40 8.37
N GLN A 71 -5.81 18.66 8.39
CA GLN A 71 -6.36 19.98 8.70
C GLN A 71 -6.33 20.31 10.19
N SER A 72 -6.52 19.34 11.09
CA SER A 72 -6.39 19.58 12.53
C SER A 72 -4.98 19.25 13.03
N ALA A 73 -4.52 19.95 14.08
CA ALA A 73 -3.21 19.69 14.67
C ALA A 73 -3.04 18.25 15.15
N PHE A 74 -4.09 17.66 15.74
CA PHE A 74 -4.07 16.29 16.23
C PHE A 74 -4.00 15.28 15.08
N THR A 75 -4.88 15.38 14.06
CA THR A 75 -4.86 14.45 12.94
C THR A 75 -3.59 14.59 12.11
N LYS A 76 -3.07 15.81 11.94
CA LYS A 76 -1.78 16.05 11.29
C LYS A 76 -0.65 15.34 12.05
N TRP A 77 -0.56 15.57 13.37
CA TRP A 77 0.44 14.91 14.21
C TRP A 77 0.36 13.39 14.09
N LEU A 78 -0.86 12.82 14.19
CA LEU A 78 -1.09 11.37 14.08
C LEU A 78 -0.66 10.83 12.71
N MET A 79 -1.09 11.47 11.62
CA MET A 79 -0.74 11.05 10.27
C MET A 79 0.77 11.09 10.02
N GLU A 80 1.45 12.16 10.44
CA GLU A 80 2.89 12.29 10.30
C GLU A 80 3.65 11.21 11.09
N HIS A 81 3.20 10.86 12.30
CA HIS A 81 3.80 9.80 13.10
C HIS A 81 3.50 8.38 12.59
N LEU A 82 2.46 8.22 11.79
CA LEU A 82 2.16 7.00 11.04
C LEU A 82 2.80 6.99 9.63
N ASN A 83 3.78 7.86 9.38
CA ASN A 83 4.47 8.02 8.10
C ASN A 83 3.51 8.31 6.92
N ALA A 84 2.34 8.91 7.19
CA ALA A 84 1.47 9.37 6.13
C ALA A 84 1.84 10.82 5.73
N PHE A 85 1.67 11.13 4.45
CA PHE A 85 1.87 12.48 3.95
C PHE A 85 0.72 12.93 3.05
N PRO A 86 0.39 14.24 3.04
CA PRO A 86 -0.76 14.75 2.33
C PRO A 86 -0.56 14.74 0.82
N VAL A 87 -1.63 14.37 0.10
CA VAL A 87 -1.73 14.47 -1.35
C VAL A 87 -3.09 15.05 -1.72
N ASP A 88 -3.07 16.03 -2.60
CA ASP A 88 -4.26 16.48 -3.27
C ASP A 88 -4.62 15.48 -4.38
N ARG A 89 -5.70 14.73 -4.19
CA ARG A 89 -6.13 13.70 -5.14
C ARG A 89 -6.94 14.24 -6.30
N GLU A 90 -7.50 15.43 -6.16
CA GLU A 90 -8.31 16.10 -7.18
C GLU A 90 -7.42 16.89 -8.13
N ASN A 91 -6.41 17.59 -7.57
CA ASN A 91 -5.43 18.36 -8.33
C ASN A 91 -4.01 17.96 -7.92
N PRO A 92 -3.51 16.79 -8.39
CA PRO A 92 -2.20 16.29 -8.00
C PRO A 92 -1.09 17.20 -8.54
N GLY A 93 -0.50 18.00 -7.64
CA GLY A 93 0.64 18.86 -7.95
C GLY A 93 1.97 18.08 -8.05
N PRO A 94 3.07 18.74 -8.45
CA PRO A 94 4.39 18.12 -8.58
C PRO A 94 4.89 17.41 -7.31
N SER A 95 4.45 17.84 -6.13
CA SER A 95 4.80 17.22 -4.84
C SER A 95 4.28 15.79 -4.69
N SER A 96 3.17 15.45 -5.36
CA SER A 96 2.58 14.11 -5.34
C SER A 96 3.47 13.05 -6.02
N ILE A 97 4.44 13.47 -6.81
CA ILE A 97 5.46 12.60 -7.42
C ILE A 97 6.84 12.83 -6.81
N LYS A 98 7.22 14.09 -6.55
CA LYS A 98 8.57 14.41 -6.04
C LYS A 98 8.85 13.78 -4.67
N ARG A 99 7.88 13.85 -3.73
CA ARG A 99 8.05 13.31 -2.40
C ARG A 99 8.16 11.78 -2.39
N PRO A 100 7.22 11.02 -3.00
CA PRO A 100 7.36 9.57 -3.13
C PRO A 100 8.65 9.14 -3.80
N ARG A 101 9.03 9.80 -4.91
CA ARG A 101 10.28 9.52 -5.63
C ARG A 101 11.50 9.65 -4.72
N LYS A 102 11.55 10.69 -3.87
CA LYS A 102 12.66 10.86 -2.91
C LYS A 102 12.67 9.70 -1.92
N LEU A 103 11.53 9.39 -1.29
CA LEU A 103 11.43 8.31 -0.32
C LEU A 103 11.86 6.95 -0.90
N LEU A 104 11.45 6.64 -2.13
CA LEU A 104 11.85 5.42 -2.83
C LEU A 104 13.37 5.36 -3.07
N LYS A 105 13.99 6.49 -3.46
CA LYS A 105 15.44 6.58 -3.62
C LYS A 105 16.20 6.44 -2.31
N ASP A 106 15.58 6.83 -1.20
CA ASP A 106 16.11 6.66 0.16
C ASP A 106 15.84 5.23 0.71
N GLY A 107 15.46 4.27 -0.14
CA GLY A 107 15.23 2.87 0.22
C GLY A 107 13.91 2.63 0.98
N GLN A 108 12.97 3.59 0.98
CA GLN A 108 11.73 3.49 1.74
C GLN A 108 10.58 2.95 0.90
N VAL A 109 9.57 2.40 1.59
CA VAL A 109 8.38 1.82 0.96
C VAL A 109 7.24 2.83 0.92
N ILE A 110 6.59 2.92 -0.25
CA ILE A 110 5.38 3.74 -0.47
C ILE A 110 4.17 2.83 -0.62
N GLY A 111 3.20 2.94 0.28
CA GLY A 111 1.93 2.24 0.18
C GLY A 111 0.90 3.03 -0.63
N ILE A 112 0.35 2.41 -1.67
CA ILE A 112 -0.66 3.02 -2.55
C ILE A 112 -1.80 2.02 -2.78
N PHE A 113 -3.02 2.55 -2.82
CA PHE A 113 -4.22 1.81 -3.21
C PHE A 113 -4.70 2.34 -4.58
N PRO A 114 -4.36 1.66 -5.68
CA PRO A 114 -4.54 2.20 -7.04
C PRO A 114 -5.99 2.42 -7.47
N SER A 115 -6.95 1.68 -6.90
CA SER A 115 -8.38 1.91 -7.13
C SER A 115 -8.81 3.33 -6.70
N GLY A 116 -8.12 3.90 -5.72
CA GLY A 116 -8.42 5.23 -5.17
C GLY A 116 -9.77 5.33 -4.44
N THR A 117 -10.59 4.31 -4.53
CA THR A 117 -11.90 4.18 -3.89
C THR A 117 -12.00 2.86 -3.15
N ARG A 118 -12.81 2.83 -2.08
CA ARG A 118 -13.07 1.65 -1.25
C ARG A 118 -14.30 0.94 -1.79
N THR A 119 -14.13 0.14 -2.83
CA THR A 119 -15.23 -0.59 -3.45
C THR A 119 -14.85 -2.03 -3.73
N SER A 120 -15.83 -2.92 -3.61
CA SER A 120 -15.72 -4.32 -4.02
C SER A 120 -15.92 -4.52 -5.53
N GLU A 121 -16.32 -3.47 -6.25
CA GLU A 121 -16.49 -3.50 -7.70
C GLU A 121 -15.15 -3.33 -8.42
N GLU A 122 -15.04 -3.89 -9.62
CA GLU A 122 -13.88 -3.67 -10.49
C GLU A 122 -13.86 -2.21 -10.98
N VAL A 123 -13.04 -1.40 -10.32
CA VAL A 123 -12.82 0.01 -10.71
C VAL A 123 -11.50 0.10 -11.45
N PRO A 124 -11.44 0.84 -12.57
CA PRO A 124 -10.19 1.06 -13.30
C PRO A 124 -9.10 1.58 -12.38
N LEU A 125 -7.92 0.94 -12.42
CA LEU A 125 -6.80 1.32 -11.58
C LEU A 125 -6.18 2.63 -12.08
N LYS A 126 -5.84 3.51 -11.14
CA LYS A 126 -5.20 4.79 -11.44
C LYS A 126 -3.71 4.60 -11.70
N LYS A 127 -3.19 5.27 -12.72
CA LYS A 127 -1.78 5.23 -13.13
C LYS A 127 -0.80 5.77 -12.08
N GLY A 128 -1.28 6.37 -10.99
CA GLY A 128 -0.45 7.05 -9.99
C GLY A 128 0.64 6.17 -9.37
N ALA A 129 0.32 4.94 -8.98
CA ALA A 129 1.28 4.00 -8.39
C ALA A 129 2.42 3.68 -9.37
N VAL A 130 2.05 3.33 -10.60
CA VAL A 130 3.02 2.99 -11.67
C VAL A 130 3.84 4.22 -12.07
N SER A 131 3.21 5.39 -12.24
CA SER A 131 3.93 6.63 -12.57
C SER A 131 4.98 7.00 -11.51
N ILE A 132 4.68 6.77 -10.23
CA ILE A 132 5.64 6.99 -9.13
C ILE A 132 6.79 5.99 -9.24
N ALA A 133 6.50 4.69 -9.43
CA ALA A 133 7.51 3.65 -9.59
C ALA A 133 8.46 3.96 -10.75
N VAL A 134 7.92 4.22 -11.95
CA VAL A 134 8.68 4.58 -13.15
C VAL A 134 9.52 5.86 -12.94
N SER A 135 8.94 6.89 -12.30
CA SER A 135 9.67 8.14 -12.04
C SER A 135 10.86 7.97 -11.09
N ALA A 136 10.79 7.00 -10.19
CA ALA A 136 11.83 6.72 -9.20
C ALA A 136 12.86 5.70 -9.67
N GLY A 137 12.57 4.93 -10.70
CA GLY A 137 13.36 3.77 -11.07
C GLY A 137 13.17 2.59 -10.10
N ALA A 138 12.03 2.54 -9.39
CA ALA A 138 11.78 1.60 -8.31
C ALA A 138 10.81 0.48 -8.75
N PRO A 139 10.93 -0.75 -8.21
CA PRO A 139 9.96 -1.80 -8.48
C PRO A 139 8.60 -1.49 -7.85
N LEU A 140 7.56 -2.09 -8.43
CA LEU A 140 6.21 -2.09 -7.90
C LEU A 140 5.83 -3.50 -7.47
N VAL A 141 5.44 -3.66 -6.20
CA VAL A 141 4.97 -4.94 -5.65
C VAL A 141 3.46 -4.90 -5.54
N PRO A 142 2.73 -5.71 -6.30
CA PRO A 142 1.30 -5.85 -6.14
C PRO A 142 0.97 -6.70 -4.92
N ALA A 143 -0.12 -6.37 -4.23
CA ALA A 143 -0.63 -7.13 -3.10
C ALA A 143 -2.16 -7.20 -3.13
N ALA A 144 -2.72 -8.28 -2.64
CA ALA A 144 -4.15 -8.40 -2.44
C ALA A 144 -4.49 -8.64 -0.97
N TYR A 145 -5.54 -8.00 -0.51
CA TYR A 145 -6.10 -8.17 0.81
C TYR A 145 -7.48 -8.82 0.74
N ALA A 146 -7.74 -9.75 1.63
CA ALA A 146 -9.06 -10.31 1.88
C ALA A 146 -9.31 -10.39 3.40
N GLY A 147 -10.44 -9.87 3.83
CA GLY A 147 -10.77 -9.83 5.26
C GLY A 147 -11.80 -8.76 5.61
N PRO A 148 -11.86 -8.35 6.90
CA PRO A 148 -12.74 -7.29 7.34
C PRO A 148 -12.43 -5.96 6.64
N ALA A 149 -13.43 -5.32 6.02
CA ALA A 149 -13.28 -4.03 5.35
C ALA A 149 -13.49 -2.84 6.31
N ASN A 150 -14.22 -3.05 7.40
CA ASN A 150 -14.56 -2.02 8.38
C ASN A 150 -14.59 -2.58 9.82
N PHE A 151 -14.74 -1.70 10.82
CA PHE A 151 -14.76 -2.13 12.23
C PHE A 151 -15.87 -3.11 12.58
N LYS A 152 -17.07 -2.97 11.98
CA LYS A 152 -18.16 -3.91 12.26
C LYS A 152 -17.80 -5.32 11.79
N GLU A 153 -17.10 -5.42 10.68
CA GLU A 153 -16.63 -6.70 10.15
C GLU A 153 -15.46 -7.31 10.92
N LEU A 154 -14.74 -6.55 11.77
CA LEU A 154 -13.75 -7.14 12.68
C LEU A 154 -14.40 -8.14 13.65
N PHE A 155 -15.65 -7.94 14.02
CA PHE A 155 -16.43 -8.86 14.86
C PHE A 155 -17.02 -10.02 14.06
N SER A 156 -16.87 -10.04 12.73
CA SER A 156 -17.26 -11.15 11.89
C SER A 156 -16.21 -12.26 11.94
N ARG A 157 -16.58 -13.46 11.48
CA ARG A 157 -15.62 -14.58 11.36
C ARG A 157 -14.65 -14.46 10.17
N LYS A 158 -14.66 -13.32 9.45
CA LYS A 158 -13.74 -13.07 8.33
C LYS A 158 -12.30 -12.91 8.86
N LYS A 159 -11.42 -13.82 8.48
CA LYS A 159 -10.01 -13.77 8.86
C LYS A 159 -9.23 -12.86 7.91
N PRO A 160 -8.44 -11.90 8.42
CA PRO A 160 -7.61 -11.06 7.58
C PRO A 160 -6.49 -11.87 6.92
N ARG A 161 -6.31 -11.69 5.64
CA ARG A 161 -5.27 -12.34 4.80
C ARG A 161 -4.68 -11.32 3.86
N ILE A 162 -3.40 -11.44 3.59
CA ILE A 162 -2.71 -10.65 2.59
C ILE A 162 -1.74 -11.55 1.83
N ILE A 163 -1.62 -11.33 0.53
CA ILE A 163 -0.69 -12.01 -0.36
C ILE A 163 0.09 -10.98 -1.17
N PHE A 164 1.39 -11.19 -1.29
CA PHE A 164 2.28 -10.35 -2.10
C PHE A 164 2.61 -11.03 -3.42
N GLY A 165 2.56 -10.27 -4.52
CA GLY A 165 2.94 -10.72 -5.85
C GLY A 165 4.44 -10.55 -6.13
N GLU A 166 4.84 -10.94 -7.33
CA GLU A 166 6.20 -10.71 -7.81
C GLU A 166 6.44 -9.21 -8.06
N PRO A 167 7.62 -8.69 -7.71
CA PRO A 167 7.97 -7.32 -8.04
C PRO A 167 7.98 -7.08 -9.54
N ILE A 168 7.20 -6.12 -10.00
CA ILE A 168 7.21 -5.65 -11.37
C ILE A 168 8.34 -4.64 -11.50
N ARG A 169 9.32 -4.95 -12.34
CA ARG A 169 10.53 -4.12 -12.50
C ARG A 169 10.44 -3.29 -13.78
N ILE A 170 11.14 -2.17 -13.78
CA ILE A 170 11.30 -1.31 -14.95
C ILE A 170 12.14 -2.03 -16.00
N ARG A 171 11.77 -1.91 -17.25
CA ARG A 171 12.54 -2.38 -18.40
C ARG A 171 13.38 -1.23 -18.92
N GLU A 172 14.69 -1.29 -18.75
CA GLU A 172 15.61 -0.18 -19.08
C GLU A 172 15.65 0.17 -20.56
N ASP A 173 15.33 -0.79 -21.42
CA ASP A 173 15.32 -0.69 -22.89
C ASP A 173 14.08 -0.01 -23.46
N GLU A 174 13.05 0.22 -22.64
CA GLU A 174 11.78 0.78 -23.10
C GLU A 174 11.61 2.28 -22.77
N PRO A 175 10.97 3.08 -23.65
CA PRO A 175 10.65 4.47 -23.36
C PRO A 175 9.74 4.60 -22.11
N LYS A 176 9.93 5.64 -21.29
CA LYS A 176 9.17 5.83 -20.03
C LYS A 176 7.65 5.74 -20.19
N LYS A 177 7.09 6.23 -21.30
CA LYS A 177 5.66 6.16 -21.56
C LYS A 177 5.21 4.72 -21.73
N MET A 178 5.96 3.93 -22.50
CA MET A 178 5.69 2.51 -22.73
C MET A 178 5.85 1.70 -21.43
N GLN A 179 6.85 2.01 -20.61
CA GLN A 179 7.02 1.39 -19.29
C GLN A 179 5.80 1.56 -18.39
N VAL A 180 5.15 2.75 -18.40
CA VAL A 180 3.92 2.97 -17.63
C VAL A 180 2.79 2.07 -18.12
N GLU A 181 2.64 1.90 -19.43
CA GLU A 181 1.61 1.04 -20.01
C GLU A 181 1.86 -0.44 -19.66
N ILE A 182 3.07 -0.92 -19.91
CA ILE A 182 3.48 -2.31 -19.60
C ILE A 182 3.29 -2.62 -18.10
N MET A 183 3.79 -1.77 -17.21
CA MET A 183 3.64 -1.99 -15.76
C MET A 183 2.18 -1.91 -15.30
N MET A 184 1.34 -1.11 -15.96
CA MET A 184 -0.10 -1.07 -15.67
C MET A 184 -0.77 -2.39 -16.02
N ASP A 185 -0.44 -2.96 -17.18
CA ASP A 185 -1.01 -4.22 -17.63
C ASP A 185 -0.56 -5.37 -16.73
N GLU A 186 0.74 -5.45 -16.43
CA GLU A 186 1.29 -6.45 -15.50
C GLU A 186 0.68 -6.32 -14.09
N MET A 187 0.49 -5.10 -13.58
CA MET A 187 -0.15 -4.86 -12.28
C MET A 187 -1.61 -5.33 -12.30
N ASN A 188 -2.36 -5.05 -13.36
CA ASN A 188 -3.75 -5.49 -13.51
C ASN A 188 -3.86 -7.02 -13.53
N GLU A 189 -3.00 -7.69 -14.30
CA GLU A 189 -2.96 -9.16 -14.37
C GLU A 189 -2.61 -9.77 -13.00
N GLN A 190 -1.58 -9.24 -12.34
CA GLN A 190 -1.19 -9.73 -11.02
C GLN A 190 -2.29 -9.51 -9.98
N PHE A 191 -2.99 -8.38 -9.98
CA PHE A 191 -4.10 -8.17 -9.07
C PHE A 191 -5.23 -9.19 -9.25
N LYS A 192 -5.63 -9.50 -10.48
CA LYS A 192 -6.64 -10.53 -10.76
C LYS A 192 -6.19 -11.90 -10.23
N LYS A 193 -4.94 -12.28 -10.52
CA LYS A 193 -4.34 -13.52 -10.04
C LYS A 193 -4.31 -13.59 -8.51
N LEU A 194 -3.76 -12.58 -7.86
CA LEU A 194 -3.64 -12.52 -6.40
C LEU A 194 -5.01 -12.50 -5.70
N GLN A 195 -6.00 -11.82 -6.30
CA GLN A 195 -7.36 -11.79 -5.75
C GLN A 195 -8.01 -13.17 -5.82
N THR A 196 -7.82 -13.90 -6.90
CA THR A 196 -8.29 -15.29 -7.05
C THR A 196 -7.59 -16.21 -6.05
N GLU A 197 -6.26 -16.11 -5.94
CA GLU A 197 -5.47 -16.93 -5.03
C GLU A 197 -5.84 -16.70 -3.55
N ILE A 198 -5.98 -15.42 -3.13
CA ILE A 198 -6.28 -15.12 -1.73
C ILE A 198 -7.70 -15.54 -1.35
N ASN A 199 -8.63 -15.49 -2.27
CA ASN A 199 -10.01 -15.96 -2.05
C ASN A 199 -10.07 -17.49 -1.92
N ALA A 200 -9.22 -18.22 -2.63
CA ALA A 200 -9.13 -19.69 -2.54
C ALA A 200 -8.47 -20.17 -1.22
N LYS A 201 -7.71 -19.30 -0.53
CA LYS A 201 -7.03 -19.62 0.74
C LYS A 201 -7.96 -19.39 1.96
N ASN A 202 -9.14 -19.99 1.97
CA ASN A 202 -10.11 -19.88 3.08
C ASN A 202 -9.67 -20.60 4.35
#